data_ed6d05dc5482b1d873058f41884e7746
#
_entry.id   ed6d05dc5482b1d873058f41884e7746
#
_cell.length_a   1.000
_cell.length_b   1.000
_cell.length_c   1.000
_cell.angle_alpha   90.00
_cell.angle_beta   90.00
_cell.angle_gamma   90.00
#
_symmetry.space_group_name_H-M   'P 1'
#
loop_
_entity.id
_entity.type
_entity.pdbx_description
1 polymer ?
#
loop_
_entity_poly.entity_id
_entity_poly.type
_entity_poly.pdbx_seq_one_letter_code
_entity_poly.pdbx_strand_id
1 'polypeptide(L)'
;MTDISLAHIGRTRTTVGAILCAAHRSRDGRLHGHTWRVWVTFPCLGGPLDATTLKATLERFLSDMGDHGVLPDRLAWGEAIAEEVGRGLVADYVRVERPDEMIVAEWFA
;
A
#
# COMPACT_ATOMS: atom_id res chain seq x y z
N MET A 1 -10.76 8.30 -36.86
CA MET A 1 -11.38 7.69 -35.70
C MET A 1 -12.28 8.68 -35.01
N THR A 2 -13.41 8.28 -34.68
CA THR A 2 -14.35 9.15 -33.98
C THR A 2 -14.09 9.15 -32.48
N ASP A 3 -14.56 10.17 -31.80
CA ASP A 3 -14.47 10.29 -30.36
C ASP A 3 -15.22 9.19 -29.61
N ILE A 4 -16.09 8.47 -30.31
CA ILE A 4 -16.83 7.35 -29.72
C ILE A 4 -15.86 6.31 -29.13
N SER A 5 -14.77 6.01 -29.81
CA SER A 5 -13.77 5.06 -29.29
C SER A 5 -13.13 5.55 -28.01
N LEU A 6 -12.79 6.84 -27.96
CA LEU A 6 -12.22 7.42 -26.74
C LEU A 6 -13.22 7.45 -25.60
N ALA A 7 -14.50 7.73 -25.91
CA ALA A 7 -15.55 7.77 -24.92
C ALA A 7 -15.80 6.39 -24.28
N HIS A 8 -15.54 5.30 -25.03
CA HIS A 8 -15.79 3.93 -24.59
C HIS A 8 -14.52 3.18 -24.18
N ILE A 9 -13.36 3.81 -24.23
CA ILE A 9 -12.12 3.23 -23.71
C ILE A 9 -12.23 3.22 -22.20
N GLY A 10 -12.22 2.03 -21.64
CA GLY A 10 -12.16 1.85 -20.18
C GLY A 10 -10.81 2.30 -19.66
N ARG A 11 -10.81 2.70 -18.40
CA ARG A 11 -9.58 2.99 -17.67
C ARG A 11 -9.22 1.79 -16.83
N THR A 12 -7.94 1.44 -16.85
CA THR A 12 -7.45 0.36 -16.03
C THR A 12 -6.44 0.88 -15.03
N ARG A 13 -6.38 0.21 -13.90
CA ARG A 13 -5.37 0.43 -12.87
C ARG A 13 -4.81 -0.92 -12.47
N THR A 14 -3.60 -0.91 -12.00
CA THR A 14 -3.00 -2.13 -11.46
C THR A 14 -2.90 -2.01 -9.95
N THR A 15 -3.45 -2.99 -9.25
CA THR A 15 -3.38 -3.08 -7.79
C THR A 15 -2.58 -4.32 -7.43
N VAL A 16 -1.59 -4.14 -6.59
CA VAL A 16 -0.78 -5.24 -6.06
C VAL A 16 -0.83 -5.21 -4.54
N GLY A 17 -0.67 -6.37 -3.93
CA GLY A 17 -0.71 -6.50 -2.48
C GLY A 17 0.49 -7.23 -1.93
N ALA A 18 0.80 -6.95 -0.69
CA ALA A 18 1.85 -7.63 0.05
C ALA A 18 1.50 -7.64 1.54
N ILE A 19 2.14 -8.55 2.27
CA ILE A 19 1.95 -8.67 3.71
C ILE A 19 3.08 -7.90 4.40
N LEU A 20 2.70 -7.11 5.39
CA LEU A 20 3.64 -6.46 6.30
C LEU A 20 3.48 -7.09 7.68
N CYS A 21 4.49 -7.79 8.14
CA CYS A 21 4.54 -8.35 9.48
C CYS A 21 5.57 -7.56 10.28
N ALA A 22 5.12 -6.81 11.27
CA ALA A 22 6.02 -5.96 12.03
C ALA A 22 5.49 -5.71 13.43
N ALA A 23 6.38 -5.36 14.34
CA ALA A 23 6.03 -4.91 15.67
C ALA A 23 6.00 -3.39 15.71
N HIS A 24 5.21 -2.84 16.61
CA HIS A 24 5.23 -1.41 16.92
C HIS A 24 5.03 -1.22 18.41
N ARG A 25 5.39 -0.05 18.91
CA ARG A 25 5.16 0.28 20.31
C ARG A 25 3.76 0.87 20.48
N SER A 26 3.04 0.35 21.48
CA SER A 26 1.78 0.95 21.91
C SER A 26 2.06 2.13 22.85
N ARG A 27 0.99 2.81 23.27
CA ARG A 27 1.10 3.97 24.17
C ARG A 27 1.77 3.63 25.50
N ASP A 28 1.63 2.40 25.97
CA ASP A 28 2.26 1.94 27.22
C ASP A 28 3.72 1.52 27.04
N GLY A 29 4.28 1.68 25.84
CA GLY A 29 5.66 1.35 25.51
C GLY A 29 5.90 -0.13 25.21
N ARG A 30 4.86 -0.96 25.25
CA ARG A 30 5.00 -2.38 24.92
C ARG A 30 5.05 -2.61 23.43
N LEU A 31 5.84 -3.60 23.01
CA LEU A 31 5.88 -4.02 21.63
C LEU A 31 4.72 -4.98 21.35
N HIS A 32 4.04 -4.71 20.24
CA HIS A 32 2.98 -5.56 19.73
C HIS A 32 3.29 -5.91 18.28
N GLY A 33 3.20 -7.19 17.97
CA GLY A 33 3.33 -7.66 16.59
C GLY A 33 1.97 -7.65 15.90
N HIS A 34 1.94 -7.19 14.67
CA HIS A 34 0.74 -7.20 13.83
C HIS A 34 1.08 -7.65 12.42
N THR A 35 0.05 -8.15 11.75
CA THR A 35 0.11 -8.45 10.34
C THR A 35 -0.87 -7.53 9.63
N TRP A 36 -0.36 -6.80 8.64
CA TRP A 36 -1.17 -5.95 7.78
C TRP A 36 -1.16 -6.51 6.37
N ARG A 37 -2.28 -6.37 5.68
CA ARG A 37 -2.32 -6.53 4.22
C ARG A 37 -2.26 -5.14 3.62
N VAL A 38 -1.28 -4.93 2.75
CA VAL A 38 -1.07 -3.65 2.10
C VAL A 38 -1.38 -3.80 0.62
N TRP A 39 -2.38 -3.06 0.15
CA TRP A 39 -2.80 -3.03 -1.25
C TRP A 39 -2.48 -1.68 -1.83
N VAL A 40 -1.83 -1.65 -2.97
CA VAL A 40 -1.41 -0.41 -3.63
C VAL A 40 -1.91 -0.40 -5.06
N THR A 41 -2.61 0.67 -5.40
CA THR A 41 -3.11 0.91 -6.76
C THR A 41 -2.26 1.96 -7.43
N PHE A 42 -1.71 1.61 -8.58
CA PHE A 42 -0.85 2.49 -9.36
C PHE A 42 -1.61 3.08 -10.54
N PRO A 43 -1.36 4.36 -10.89
CA PRO A 43 -1.94 4.94 -12.08
C PRO A 43 -1.34 4.28 -13.32
N CYS A 44 -2.17 4.00 -14.32
CA CYS A 44 -1.72 3.48 -15.60
C CYS A 44 -1.39 4.65 -16.53
N LEU A 45 -0.14 5.12 -16.44
CA LEU A 45 0.32 6.26 -17.21
C LEU A 45 1.09 5.77 -18.45
N GLY A 46 0.47 5.89 -19.62
CA GLY A 46 1.15 5.62 -20.86
C GLY A 46 1.27 4.15 -21.24
N GLY A 47 0.49 3.27 -20.64
CA GLY A 47 0.46 1.87 -21.03
C GLY A 47 0.31 0.92 -19.85
N PRO A 48 0.24 -0.37 -20.12
CA PRO A 48 0.09 -1.36 -19.05
C PRO A 48 1.34 -1.42 -18.17
N LEU A 49 1.11 -1.57 -16.89
CA LEU A 49 2.18 -1.70 -15.90
C LEU A 49 2.47 -3.19 -15.65
N ASP A 50 3.74 -3.50 -15.47
CA ASP A 50 4.14 -4.87 -15.13
C ASP A 50 3.84 -5.11 -13.65
N ALA A 51 2.79 -5.89 -13.39
CA ALA A 51 2.34 -6.20 -12.06
C ALA A 51 3.41 -6.90 -11.20
N THR A 52 4.21 -7.77 -11.83
CA THR A 52 5.29 -8.46 -11.13
C THR A 52 6.34 -7.48 -10.62
N THR A 53 6.72 -6.52 -11.44
CA THR A 53 7.66 -5.47 -11.04
C THR A 53 7.08 -4.58 -9.96
N LEU A 54 5.80 -4.20 -10.07
CA LEU A 54 5.13 -3.38 -9.06
C LEU A 54 5.04 -4.11 -7.72
N LYS A 55 4.75 -5.40 -7.75
CA LYS A 55 4.70 -6.20 -6.52
C LYS A 55 6.08 -6.28 -5.86
N ALA A 56 7.12 -6.53 -6.63
CA ALA A 56 8.49 -6.56 -6.11
C ALA A 56 8.89 -5.21 -5.52
N THR A 57 8.49 -4.12 -6.15
CA THR A 57 8.76 -2.76 -5.66
C THR A 57 8.06 -2.52 -4.31
N LEU A 58 6.80 -2.94 -4.20
CA LEU A 58 6.06 -2.85 -2.95
C LEU A 58 6.73 -3.67 -1.84
N GLU A 59 7.08 -4.92 -2.14
CA GLU A 59 7.73 -5.79 -1.16
C GLU A 59 9.05 -5.21 -0.66
N ARG A 60 9.84 -4.63 -1.56
CA ARG A 60 11.10 -3.95 -1.19
C ARG A 60 10.83 -2.74 -0.31
N PHE A 61 9.83 -1.94 -0.66
CA PHE A 61 9.47 -0.77 0.12
C PHE A 61 9.08 -1.16 1.55
N LEU A 62 8.26 -2.20 1.70
CA LEU A 62 7.86 -2.68 3.02
C LEU A 62 9.04 -3.25 3.81
N SER A 63 9.95 -3.95 3.13
CA SER A 63 11.17 -4.47 3.76
C SER A 63 12.02 -3.34 4.32
N ASP A 64 12.22 -2.29 3.53
CA ASP A 64 13.00 -1.13 3.97
C ASP A 64 12.29 -0.36 5.08
N MET A 65 10.97 -0.37 5.10
CA MET A 65 10.17 0.31 6.12
C MET A 65 10.21 -0.40 7.46
N GLY A 66 10.37 -1.70 7.48
CA GLY A 66 10.45 -2.45 8.73
C GLY A 66 9.74 -3.80 8.76
N ASP A 67 9.45 -4.38 7.60
CA ASP A 67 8.87 -5.72 7.54
C ASP A 67 9.77 -6.73 8.27
N HIS A 68 9.17 -7.58 9.10
CA HIS A 68 9.84 -8.51 10.00
C HIS A 68 10.74 -7.83 11.05
N GLY A 69 10.47 -6.56 11.34
CA GLY A 69 11.21 -5.80 12.34
C GLY A 69 10.27 -4.96 13.21
N VAL A 70 10.78 -3.84 13.66
CA VAL A 70 10.02 -2.88 14.47
C VAL A 70 9.80 -1.62 13.65
N LEU A 71 8.55 -1.23 13.49
CA LEU A 71 8.20 0.00 12.80
C LEU A 71 8.59 1.21 13.66
N PRO A 72 9.05 2.31 13.03
CA PRO A 72 9.19 3.58 13.74
C PRO A 72 7.87 3.99 14.39
N ASP A 73 7.93 4.70 15.51
CA ASP A 73 6.72 5.10 16.23
C ASP A 73 5.74 5.91 15.36
N ARG A 74 6.26 6.69 14.41
CA ARG A 74 5.44 7.45 13.46
C ARG A 74 4.62 6.58 12.51
N LEU A 75 4.97 5.30 12.39
CA LEU A 75 4.28 4.34 11.51
C LEU A 75 3.48 3.30 12.31
N ALA A 76 3.15 3.62 13.55
CA ALA A 76 2.40 2.69 14.41
C ALA A 76 0.93 2.51 14.01
N TRP A 77 0.42 3.35 13.12
CA TRP A 77 -0.99 3.39 12.74
C TRP A 77 -1.18 3.05 11.27
N GLY A 78 -2.29 2.38 10.98
CA GLY A 78 -2.60 1.99 9.59
C GLY A 78 -2.64 3.15 8.63
N GLU A 79 -3.23 4.28 9.02
CA GLU A 79 -3.29 5.48 8.18
C GLU A 79 -1.90 6.07 7.92
N ALA A 80 -1.01 6.02 8.89
CA ALA A 80 0.37 6.48 8.70
C ALA A 80 1.15 5.56 7.75
N ILE A 81 0.95 4.26 7.87
CA ILE A 81 1.53 3.28 6.95
C ILE A 81 1.00 3.53 5.53
N ALA A 82 -0.31 3.72 5.40
CA ALA A 82 -0.93 3.94 4.09
C ALA A 82 -0.37 5.20 3.41
N GLU A 83 -0.22 6.29 4.15
CA GLU A 83 0.35 7.53 3.62
C GLU A 83 1.82 7.37 3.23
N GLU A 84 2.61 6.73 4.08
CA GLU A 84 4.03 6.50 3.80
C GLU A 84 4.23 5.70 2.52
N VAL A 85 3.46 4.62 2.37
CA VAL A 85 3.53 3.77 1.17
C VAL A 85 3.03 4.55 -0.05
N GLY A 86 1.91 5.25 0.08
CA GLY A 86 1.32 6.00 -1.03
C GLY A 86 2.24 7.08 -1.57
N ARG A 87 2.84 7.86 -0.69
CA ARG A 87 3.78 8.93 -1.09
C ARG A 87 5.09 8.35 -1.60
N GLY A 88 5.61 7.33 -0.94
CA GLY A 88 6.89 6.73 -1.31
C GLY A 88 6.86 6.05 -2.67
N LEU A 89 5.74 5.44 -3.03
CA LEU A 89 5.58 4.74 -4.30
C LEU A 89 4.84 5.56 -5.36
N VAL A 90 4.46 6.78 -5.04
CA VAL A 90 3.69 7.66 -5.94
C VAL A 90 2.44 6.94 -6.46
N ALA A 91 1.69 6.37 -5.52
CA ALA A 91 0.50 5.59 -5.83
C ALA A 91 -0.75 6.48 -5.94
N ASP A 92 -1.81 5.95 -6.53
CA ASP A 92 -3.12 6.58 -6.55
C ASP A 92 -3.91 6.32 -5.28
N TYR A 93 -3.73 5.13 -4.72
CA TYR A 93 -4.54 4.63 -3.63
C TYR A 93 -3.77 3.56 -2.86
N VAL A 94 -3.90 3.58 -1.55
CA VAL A 94 -3.36 2.54 -0.67
C VAL A 94 -4.42 2.12 0.32
N ARG A 95 -4.56 0.82 0.48
CA ARG A 95 -5.43 0.22 1.49
C ARG A 95 -4.57 -0.62 2.41
N VAL A 96 -4.66 -0.36 3.70
CA VAL A 96 -3.94 -1.12 4.74
C VAL A 96 -4.97 -1.77 5.64
N GLU A 97 -4.90 -3.08 5.76
CA GLU A 97 -5.87 -3.85 6.53
C GLU A 97 -5.20 -4.57 7.68
N ARG A 98 -5.87 -4.57 8.83
CA ARG A 98 -5.59 -5.49 9.94
C ARG A 98 -6.76 -6.47 9.98
N PRO A 99 -6.70 -7.58 9.23
CA PRO A 99 -7.86 -8.44 9.04
C PRO A 99 -8.38 -9.07 10.34
N ASP A 100 -7.51 -9.40 11.27
CA ASP A 100 -7.91 -10.00 12.56
C ASP A 100 -8.77 -9.07 13.40
N GLU A 101 -8.61 -7.76 13.23
CA GLU A 101 -9.34 -6.75 13.98
C GLU A 101 -10.39 -6.05 13.13
N MET A 102 -10.50 -6.43 11.86
CA MET A 102 -11.45 -5.83 10.91
C MET A 102 -11.26 -4.31 10.79
N ILE A 103 -10.01 -3.87 10.78
CA ILE A 103 -9.65 -2.47 10.66
C ILE A 103 -9.03 -2.23 9.28
N VAL A 104 -9.47 -1.15 8.64
CA VAL A 104 -8.97 -0.73 7.33
C VAL A 104 -8.64 0.74 7.39
N ALA A 105 -7.47 1.09 6.86
CA ALA A 105 -7.10 2.48 6.62
C ALA A 105 -6.84 2.66 5.13
N GLU A 106 -7.23 3.80 4.61
CA GLU A 106 -7.09 4.11 3.19
C GLU A 106 -6.43 5.47 3.01
N TRP A 107 -5.61 5.56 1.98
CA TRP A 107 -4.98 6.80 1.56
C TRP A 107 -5.23 7.03 0.08
N PHE A 108 -5.57 8.25 -0.26
CA PHE A 108 -5.87 8.68 -1.63
C PHE A 108 -4.90 9.79 -2.03
N ALA A 109 -4.36 9.68 -3.22
CA ALA A 109 -3.52 10.73 -3.77
C ALA A 109 -4.30 12.01 -4.05
#